data_b00cdcc612d09e5a569545083c80cbac
#
_entry.id   b00cdcc612d09e5a569545083c80cbac
#
_cell.length_a   1.000
_cell.length_b   1.000
_cell.length_c   1.000
_cell.angle_alpha   90.00
_cell.angle_beta   90.00
_cell.angle_gamma   90.00
#
_symmetry.space_group_name_H-M   'P 1'
#
loop_
_entity.id
_entity.type
_entity.pdbx_description
1 polymer ?
#
loop_
_entity_poly.entity_id
_entity_poly.type
_entity_poly.pdbx_seq_one_letter_code
_entity_poly.pdbx_strand_id
1 'polypeptide(L)'
;DDALNHAASIEEYQKLPLVLFGHSWGGYAVGNVLNMRSDIKSAVIVAGFNKSEDLLEYQGELMAGKGAKIFTPYMALYERIKFGKKYTAISAIEGLAKTDAGIMIVHSKDDTTVPIRYGYDKFYKEFGSSDRFEFVLYEDKGHDYLFYSEAAWAYREQLNKDYKSYVEDNGRNYCAEVKEEFMNKYLDKKQCFEPDPILMERILKMFDTYCVK
;
A
#
# COMPACT_ATOMS: atom_id res chain seq x y z
N ASP A 1 11.65 0.28 10.11
CA ASP A 1 12.69 0.98 10.88
C ASP A 1 14.09 0.50 10.46
N ASP A 2 14.39 -0.80 10.51
CA ASP A 2 15.75 -1.33 10.22
C ASP A 2 16.23 -1.04 8.80
N ALA A 3 15.37 -1.15 7.79
CA ALA A 3 15.70 -0.79 6.41
C ALA A 3 16.07 0.70 6.29
N LEU A 4 15.36 1.58 7.00
CA LEU A 4 15.64 3.01 7.01
C LEU A 4 16.94 3.33 7.76
N ASN A 5 17.23 2.61 8.85
CA ASN A 5 18.50 2.71 9.57
C ASN A 5 19.67 2.26 8.69
N HIS A 6 19.47 1.18 7.92
CA HIS A 6 20.47 0.72 6.95
C HIS A 6 20.69 1.78 5.85
N ALA A 7 19.63 2.32 5.26
CA ALA A 7 19.75 3.39 4.25
C ALA A 7 20.49 4.62 4.82
N ALA A 8 20.19 5.03 6.05
CA ALA A 8 20.87 6.13 6.73
C ALA A 8 22.35 5.84 7.06
N SER A 9 22.77 4.58 7.08
CA SER A 9 24.19 4.20 7.25
C SER A 9 25.03 4.35 5.99
N ILE A 10 24.41 4.52 4.83
CA ILE A 10 25.08 4.69 3.54
C ILE A 10 25.41 6.17 3.38
N GLU A 11 26.71 6.51 3.29
CA GLU A 11 27.21 7.91 3.25
C GLU A 11 26.57 8.75 2.13
N GLU A 12 26.36 8.14 0.97
CA GLU A 12 25.75 8.77 -0.19
C GLU A 12 24.30 9.25 0.09
N TYR A 13 23.56 8.54 0.95
CA TYR A 13 22.14 8.84 1.24
C TYR A 13 21.95 9.76 2.44
N GLN A 14 22.96 9.95 3.29
CA GLN A 14 22.84 10.75 4.53
C GLN A 14 22.42 12.22 4.29
N LYS A 15 22.72 12.76 3.11
CA LYS A 15 22.40 14.15 2.74
C LYS A 15 21.10 14.30 1.97
N LEU A 16 20.45 13.18 1.63
CA LEU A 16 19.20 13.18 0.88
C LEU A 16 18.00 13.27 1.81
N PRO A 17 16.96 14.01 1.42
CA PRO A 17 15.71 14.01 2.17
C PRO A 17 15.06 12.62 2.09
N LEU A 18 14.55 12.15 3.22
CA LEU A 18 13.87 10.86 3.30
C LEU A 18 12.38 11.03 3.00
N VAL A 19 11.93 10.39 1.93
CA VAL A 19 10.51 10.28 1.56
C VAL A 19 10.10 8.82 1.47
N LEU A 20 8.84 8.54 1.76
CA LEU A 20 8.34 7.17 1.78
C LEU A 20 7.15 6.99 0.83
N PHE A 21 7.10 5.84 0.19
CA PHE A 21 5.95 5.39 -0.59
C PHE A 21 5.59 3.95 -0.19
N GLY A 22 4.34 3.70 0.14
CA GLY A 22 3.89 2.35 0.50
C GLY A 22 2.49 2.04 0.02
N HIS A 23 2.32 0.82 -0.52
CA HIS A 23 1.04 0.29 -0.95
C HIS A 23 0.58 -0.85 -0.03
N SER A 24 -0.70 -0.89 0.32
CA SER A 24 -1.30 -1.96 1.12
C SER A 24 -0.60 -2.14 2.48
N TRP A 25 -0.01 -3.28 2.78
CA TRP A 25 0.84 -3.50 3.94
C TRP A 25 2.03 -2.54 4.01
N GLY A 26 2.57 -2.13 2.85
CA GLY A 26 3.58 -1.07 2.77
C GLY A 26 3.02 0.28 3.20
N GLY A 27 1.78 0.60 2.85
CA GLY A 27 1.08 1.80 3.32
C GLY A 27 0.86 1.80 4.84
N TYR A 28 0.46 0.65 5.40
CA TYR A 28 0.41 0.45 6.85
C TYR A 28 1.78 0.65 7.50
N ALA A 29 2.83 0.07 6.94
CA ALA A 29 4.19 0.21 7.46
C ALA A 29 4.68 1.66 7.42
N VAL A 30 4.39 2.40 6.33
CA VAL A 30 4.70 3.84 6.21
C VAL A 30 4.00 4.66 7.28
N GLY A 31 2.69 4.47 7.49
CA GLY A 31 1.95 5.19 8.54
C GLY A 31 2.48 4.90 9.95
N ASN A 32 2.85 3.64 10.21
CA ASN A 32 3.31 3.23 11.54
C ASN A 32 4.76 3.62 11.83
N VAL A 33 5.66 3.66 10.83
CA VAL A 33 7.07 4.05 11.08
C VAL A 33 7.18 5.52 11.49
N LEU A 34 6.22 6.35 11.17
CA LEU A 34 6.13 7.75 11.63
C LEU A 34 5.98 7.88 13.15
N ASN A 35 5.59 6.81 13.85
CA ASN A 35 5.63 6.78 15.33
C ASN A 35 7.06 6.77 15.88
N MET A 36 8.04 6.35 15.08
CA MET A 36 9.42 6.08 15.50
C MET A 36 10.44 7.00 14.83
N ARG A 37 10.05 7.71 13.76
CA ARG A 37 10.95 8.51 12.92
C ARG A 37 10.39 9.91 12.71
N SER A 38 11.20 10.92 12.99
CA SER A 38 10.88 12.34 12.77
C SER A 38 11.64 12.97 11.60
N ASP A 39 12.54 12.21 10.94
CA ASP A 39 13.38 12.66 9.83
C ASP A 39 12.70 12.49 8.46
N ILE A 40 11.52 11.90 8.39
CA ILE A 40 10.74 11.71 7.16
C ILE A 40 10.11 13.05 6.76
N LYS A 41 10.37 13.48 5.53
CA LYS A 41 9.90 14.77 4.98
C LYS A 41 8.53 14.65 4.33
N SER A 42 8.26 13.56 3.64
CA SER A 42 6.96 13.29 3.03
C SER A 42 6.68 11.81 2.93
N ALA A 43 5.40 11.44 2.89
CA ALA A 43 5.00 10.05 2.75
C ALA A 43 3.71 9.90 1.94
N VAL A 44 3.68 8.86 1.10
CA VAL A 44 2.52 8.45 0.31
C VAL A 44 2.03 7.09 0.78
N ILE A 45 0.78 7.04 1.18
CA ILE A 45 0.09 5.84 1.68
C ILE A 45 -0.99 5.46 0.67
N VAL A 46 -0.75 4.38 -0.08
CA VAL A 46 -1.69 3.88 -1.10
C VAL A 46 -2.39 2.65 -0.55
N ALA A 47 -3.72 2.62 -0.51
CA ALA A 47 -4.55 1.55 0.03
C ALA A 47 -4.07 1.07 1.41
N GLY A 48 -3.55 1.99 2.22
CA GLY A 48 -3.08 1.69 3.58
C GLY A 48 -4.23 1.62 4.58
N PHE A 49 -3.95 1.08 5.75
CA PHE A 49 -4.92 0.91 6.84
C PHE A 49 -4.33 1.30 8.20
N ASN A 50 -5.21 1.52 9.18
CA ASN A 50 -4.80 2.06 10.47
C ASN A 50 -4.14 1.03 11.39
N LYS A 51 -4.72 -0.17 11.51
CA LYS A 51 -4.24 -1.24 12.39
C LYS A 51 -4.26 -2.58 11.69
N SER A 52 -3.26 -3.42 11.95
CA SER A 52 -3.19 -4.80 11.43
C SER A 52 -4.36 -5.65 11.90
N GLU A 53 -4.74 -5.52 13.18
CA GLU A 53 -5.86 -6.26 13.78
C GLU A 53 -7.16 -6.09 13.00
N ASP A 54 -7.50 -4.83 12.61
CA ASP A 54 -8.72 -4.52 11.86
C ASP A 54 -8.78 -5.27 10.51
N LEU A 55 -7.64 -5.31 9.79
CA LEU A 55 -7.57 -5.95 8.50
C LEU A 55 -7.54 -7.48 8.61
N LEU A 56 -6.80 -8.01 9.58
CA LEU A 56 -6.73 -9.45 9.83
C LEU A 56 -8.10 -10.01 10.24
N GLU A 57 -8.85 -9.29 11.07
CA GLU A 57 -10.22 -9.66 11.41
C GLU A 57 -11.11 -9.72 10.17
N TYR A 58 -11.04 -8.68 9.32
CA TYR A 58 -11.82 -8.64 8.08
C TYR A 58 -11.46 -9.79 7.12
N GLN A 59 -10.18 -10.03 6.90
CA GLN A 59 -9.72 -11.13 6.04
C GLN A 59 -10.11 -12.50 6.61
N GLY A 60 -10.02 -12.65 7.94
CA GLY A 60 -10.48 -13.85 8.64
C GLY A 60 -11.99 -14.11 8.45
N GLU A 61 -12.80 -13.05 8.50
CA GLU A 61 -14.24 -13.14 8.24
C GLU A 61 -14.56 -13.57 6.80
N LEU A 62 -13.81 -13.07 5.82
CA LEU A 62 -13.96 -13.47 4.42
C LEU A 62 -13.63 -14.96 4.20
N MET A 63 -12.62 -15.49 4.91
CA MET A 63 -12.16 -16.87 4.73
C MET A 63 -12.97 -17.89 5.52
N ALA A 64 -13.38 -17.58 6.73
CA ALA A 64 -13.98 -18.53 7.68
C ALA A 64 -15.34 -18.06 8.24
N GLY A 65 -15.90 -16.95 7.71
CA GLY A 65 -17.16 -16.38 8.16
C GLY A 65 -17.06 -15.64 9.50
N LYS A 66 -18.19 -15.11 9.98
CA LYS A 66 -18.25 -14.24 11.18
C LYS A 66 -17.67 -14.87 12.47
N GLY A 67 -17.57 -16.20 12.52
CA GLY A 67 -16.93 -16.90 13.64
C GLY A 67 -15.42 -16.68 13.75
N ALA A 68 -14.77 -16.20 12.68
CA ALA A 68 -13.32 -15.93 12.69
C ALA A 68 -12.90 -14.90 13.75
N LYS A 69 -13.79 -13.99 14.14
CA LYS A 69 -13.54 -12.97 15.20
C LYS A 69 -13.06 -13.59 16.53
N ILE A 70 -13.44 -14.83 16.82
CA ILE A 70 -13.03 -15.51 18.06
C ILE A 70 -11.50 -15.72 18.11
N PHE A 71 -10.84 -15.75 16.95
CA PHE A 71 -9.39 -15.94 16.82
C PHE A 71 -8.60 -14.63 16.85
N THR A 72 -9.23 -13.46 16.67
CA THR A 72 -8.56 -12.15 16.66
C THR A 72 -7.66 -11.92 17.88
N PRO A 73 -8.08 -12.19 19.14
CA PRO A 73 -7.22 -12.01 20.30
C PRO A 73 -5.97 -12.91 20.28
N TYR A 74 -6.10 -14.12 19.75
CA TYR A 74 -4.95 -15.06 19.64
C TYR A 74 -3.97 -14.59 18.56
N MET A 75 -4.46 -14.06 17.45
CA MET A 75 -3.61 -13.48 16.41
C MET A 75 -2.87 -12.24 16.90
N ALA A 76 -3.54 -11.34 17.60
CA ALA A 76 -2.93 -10.17 18.23
C ALA A 76 -1.86 -10.57 19.26
N LEU A 77 -2.13 -11.61 20.06
CA LEU A 77 -1.14 -12.16 20.99
C LEU A 77 0.07 -12.76 20.26
N TYR A 78 -0.16 -13.52 19.18
CA TYR A 78 0.91 -14.09 18.35
C TYR A 78 1.80 -13.00 17.74
N GLU A 79 1.20 -11.97 17.13
CA GLU A 79 1.94 -10.83 16.60
C GLU A 79 2.78 -10.15 17.68
N ARG A 80 2.20 -9.94 18.87
CA ARG A 80 2.88 -9.30 20.00
C ARG A 80 4.07 -10.13 20.50
N ILE A 81 3.96 -11.45 20.52
CA ILE A 81 5.07 -12.35 20.92
C ILE A 81 6.14 -12.37 19.85
N LYS A 82 5.74 -12.45 18.56
CA LYS A 82 6.67 -12.59 17.44
C LYS A 82 7.41 -11.30 17.09
N PHE A 83 6.72 -10.16 17.07
CA PHE A 83 7.25 -8.88 16.61
C PHE A 83 7.51 -7.88 17.74
N GLY A 84 7.01 -8.15 18.94
CA GLY A 84 7.16 -7.29 20.11
C GLY A 84 6.10 -6.19 20.19
N LYS A 85 5.82 -5.77 21.43
CA LYS A 85 4.79 -4.75 21.75
C LYS A 85 5.06 -3.41 21.05
N LYS A 86 6.32 -3.06 20.85
CA LYS A 86 6.73 -1.79 20.20
C LYS A 86 6.12 -1.63 18.80
N TYR A 87 5.94 -2.74 18.07
CA TYR A 87 5.49 -2.73 16.67
C TYR A 87 4.00 -3.07 16.50
N THR A 88 3.38 -3.69 17.51
CA THR A 88 2.00 -4.17 17.41
C THR A 88 0.98 -3.34 18.20
N ALA A 89 1.44 -2.47 19.12
CA ALA A 89 0.57 -1.61 19.91
C ALA A 89 0.41 -0.19 19.35
N ILE A 90 0.90 0.06 18.12
CA ILE A 90 0.86 1.37 17.46
C ILE A 90 -0.17 1.38 16.33
N SER A 91 -0.63 2.57 15.96
CA SER A 91 -1.52 2.79 14.82
C SER A 91 -0.94 3.81 13.85
N ALA A 92 -1.37 3.73 12.58
CA ALA A 92 -0.95 4.71 11.58
C ALA A 92 -1.44 6.13 11.96
N ILE A 93 -2.65 6.28 12.51
CA ILE A 93 -3.17 7.58 12.98
C ILE A 93 -2.24 8.21 14.03
N GLU A 94 -1.73 7.44 14.98
CA GLU A 94 -0.79 7.96 15.98
C GLU A 94 0.52 8.46 15.34
N GLY A 95 1.03 7.75 14.34
CA GLY A 95 2.22 8.18 13.59
C GLY A 95 1.96 9.43 12.77
N LEU A 96 0.84 9.46 12.05
CA LEU A 96 0.41 10.60 11.23
C LEU A 96 0.15 11.87 12.07
N ALA A 97 -0.31 11.72 13.32
CA ALA A 97 -0.52 12.84 14.24
C ALA A 97 0.78 13.42 14.79
N LYS A 98 1.85 12.64 14.87
CA LYS A 98 3.13 13.06 15.48
C LYS A 98 4.11 13.68 14.48
N THR A 99 3.90 13.47 13.17
CA THR A 99 4.84 13.92 12.15
C THR A 99 4.48 15.31 11.60
N ASP A 100 5.49 16.08 11.17
CA ASP A 100 5.34 17.30 10.39
C ASP A 100 5.47 17.05 8.87
N ALA A 101 5.63 15.80 8.45
CA ALA A 101 5.76 15.39 7.06
C ALA A 101 4.50 15.76 6.23
N GLY A 102 4.70 16.04 4.94
CA GLY A 102 3.60 16.08 3.97
C GLY A 102 3.09 14.68 3.68
N ILE A 103 1.78 14.46 3.74
CA ILE A 103 1.17 13.13 3.64
C ILE A 103 0.16 13.10 2.49
N MET A 104 0.32 12.14 1.58
CA MET A 104 -0.71 11.81 0.59
C MET A 104 -1.34 10.46 0.91
N ILE A 105 -2.67 10.43 0.95
CA ILE A 105 -3.47 9.22 1.14
C ILE A 105 -4.21 8.93 -0.17
N VAL A 106 -3.94 7.78 -0.78
CA VAL A 106 -4.56 7.35 -2.03
C VAL A 106 -5.35 6.06 -1.80
N HIS A 107 -6.61 6.01 -2.24
CA HIS A 107 -7.45 4.82 -2.09
C HIS A 107 -8.49 4.71 -3.21
N SER A 108 -9.20 3.58 -3.31
CA SER A 108 -10.36 3.38 -4.17
C SER A 108 -11.57 2.92 -3.36
N LYS A 109 -12.76 3.42 -3.71
CA LYS A 109 -14.01 3.08 -2.99
C LYS A 109 -14.38 1.61 -3.13
N ASP A 110 -14.06 1.01 -4.26
CA ASP A 110 -14.34 -0.38 -4.60
C ASP A 110 -13.25 -1.37 -4.14
N ASP A 111 -12.26 -0.91 -3.36
CA ASP A 111 -11.22 -1.78 -2.79
C ASP A 111 -11.84 -2.78 -1.80
N THR A 112 -11.92 -4.05 -2.22
CA THR A 112 -12.42 -5.16 -1.41
C THR A 112 -11.32 -5.88 -0.63
N THR A 113 -10.05 -5.61 -0.94
CA THR A 113 -8.90 -6.18 -0.22
C THR A 113 -8.62 -5.41 1.06
N VAL A 114 -8.58 -4.08 0.96
CA VAL A 114 -8.49 -3.14 2.08
C VAL A 114 -9.63 -2.14 1.98
N PRO A 115 -10.81 -2.43 2.50
CA PRO A 115 -11.93 -1.50 2.46
C PRO A 115 -11.59 -0.14 3.07
N ILE A 116 -12.05 0.95 2.44
CA ILE A 116 -11.74 2.35 2.83
C ILE A 116 -12.00 2.65 4.31
N ARG A 117 -12.99 1.97 4.93
CA ARG A 117 -13.32 2.12 6.36
C ARG A 117 -12.18 1.75 7.31
N TYR A 118 -11.19 0.97 6.88
CA TYR A 118 -10.05 0.59 7.71
C TYR A 118 -8.85 1.54 7.60
N GLY A 119 -8.83 2.39 6.57
CA GLY A 119 -7.76 3.34 6.28
C GLY A 119 -8.30 4.71 5.94
N TYR A 120 -8.62 4.95 4.67
CA TYR A 120 -8.97 6.26 4.12
C TYR A 120 -10.01 7.01 4.96
N ASP A 121 -11.15 6.41 5.31
CA ASP A 121 -12.19 7.07 6.08
C ASP A 121 -11.72 7.51 7.46
N LYS A 122 -10.92 6.66 8.13
CA LYS A 122 -10.33 6.98 9.44
C LYS A 122 -9.34 8.14 9.32
N PHE A 123 -8.48 8.13 8.31
CA PHE A 123 -7.49 9.18 8.08
C PHE A 123 -8.15 10.50 7.68
N TYR A 124 -9.15 10.45 6.79
CA TYR A 124 -9.88 11.64 6.36
C TYR A 124 -10.65 12.29 7.51
N LYS A 125 -11.26 11.49 8.38
CA LYS A 125 -11.97 11.99 9.57
C LYS A 125 -11.03 12.76 10.49
N GLU A 126 -9.80 12.31 10.69
CA GLU A 126 -8.84 12.92 11.61
C GLU A 126 -8.07 14.08 10.97
N PHE A 127 -7.73 13.99 9.70
CA PHE A 127 -6.77 14.89 9.05
C PHE A 127 -7.30 15.61 7.82
N GLY A 128 -8.57 15.43 7.44
CA GLY A 128 -9.15 16.00 6.20
C GLY A 128 -9.16 17.52 6.14
N SER A 129 -9.01 18.22 7.25
CA SER A 129 -8.90 19.69 7.32
C SER A 129 -7.46 20.22 7.44
N SER A 130 -6.46 19.34 7.42
CA SER A 130 -5.05 19.73 7.61
C SER A 130 -4.36 19.96 6.26
N ASP A 131 -3.74 21.11 6.07
CA ASP A 131 -3.07 21.54 4.83
C ASP A 131 -1.85 20.66 4.46
N ARG A 132 -1.33 19.86 5.39
CA ARG A 132 -0.21 18.94 5.09
C ARG A 132 -0.68 17.56 4.64
N PHE A 133 -2.00 17.33 4.55
CA PHE A 133 -2.58 16.11 4.00
C PHE A 133 -3.22 16.36 2.65
N GLU A 134 -2.94 15.48 1.70
CA GLU A 134 -3.62 15.40 0.42
C GLU A 134 -4.35 14.06 0.31
N PHE A 135 -5.63 14.10 -0.03
CA PHE A 135 -6.48 12.93 -0.16
C PHE A 135 -6.89 12.70 -1.60
N VAL A 136 -6.65 11.50 -2.11
CA VAL A 136 -7.03 11.05 -3.45
C VAL A 136 -7.91 9.82 -3.32
N LEU A 137 -9.16 9.92 -3.75
CA LEU A 137 -10.10 8.81 -3.71
C LEU A 137 -10.63 8.54 -5.12
N TYR A 138 -10.32 7.37 -5.64
CA TYR A 138 -10.85 6.86 -6.90
C TYR A 138 -12.17 6.13 -6.67
N GLU A 139 -13.01 6.02 -7.72
CA GLU A 139 -14.30 5.32 -7.65
C GLU A 139 -14.11 3.80 -7.85
N ASP A 140 -13.27 3.39 -8.83
CA ASP A 140 -13.26 2.06 -9.43
C ASP A 140 -11.86 1.52 -9.82
N LYS A 141 -10.79 1.94 -9.13
CA LYS A 141 -9.44 1.41 -9.39
C LYS A 141 -9.08 0.14 -8.61
N GLY A 142 -9.99 -0.34 -7.75
CA GLY A 142 -9.73 -1.51 -6.90
C GLY A 142 -8.52 -1.35 -5.99
N HIS A 143 -7.89 -2.48 -5.63
CA HIS A 143 -6.71 -2.49 -4.77
C HIS A 143 -5.40 -2.31 -5.53
N ASP A 144 -5.28 -2.93 -6.72
CA ASP A 144 -3.99 -3.13 -7.38
C ASP A 144 -3.66 -2.07 -8.46
N TYR A 145 -4.65 -1.26 -8.88
CA TYR A 145 -4.49 -0.34 -10.02
C TYR A 145 -4.35 1.14 -9.64
N LEU A 146 -4.28 1.44 -8.35
CA LEU A 146 -4.31 2.80 -7.79
C LEU A 146 -3.23 3.75 -8.34
N PHE A 147 -2.08 3.22 -8.72
CA PHE A 147 -0.95 4.02 -9.21
C PHE A 147 -0.54 3.70 -10.65
N TYR A 148 -1.36 2.91 -11.36
CA TYR A 148 -1.13 2.61 -12.77
C TYR A 148 -2.02 3.44 -13.69
N SER A 149 -1.52 3.71 -14.91
CA SER A 149 -2.29 4.36 -15.96
C SER A 149 -3.48 3.49 -16.40
N GLU A 150 -4.49 4.13 -17.00
CA GLU A 150 -5.62 3.39 -17.59
C GLU A 150 -5.16 2.44 -18.70
N ALA A 151 -4.12 2.82 -19.46
CA ALA A 151 -3.52 1.97 -20.48
C ALA A 151 -2.88 0.72 -19.89
N ALA A 152 -2.14 0.86 -18.77
CA ALA A 152 -1.56 -0.28 -18.06
C ALA A 152 -2.66 -1.18 -17.48
N TRP A 153 -3.74 -0.62 -16.95
CA TRP A 153 -4.89 -1.40 -16.50
C TRP A 153 -5.52 -2.20 -17.64
N ALA A 154 -5.88 -1.55 -18.73
CA ALA A 154 -6.45 -2.23 -19.90
C ALA A 154 -5.52 -3.33 -20.45
N TYR A 155 -4.21 -3.07 -20.51
CA TYR A 155 -3.22 -4.06 -20.91
C TYR A 155 -3.20 -5.28 -19.98
N ARG A 156 -3.22 -5.08 -18.66
CA ARG A 156 -3.24 -6.17 -17.66
C ARG A 156 -4.51 -7.02 -17.76
N GLU A 157 -5.66 -6.37 -17.94
CA GLU A 157 -6.93 -7.08 -18.15
C GLU A 157 -6.89 -7.93 -19.43
N GLN A 158 -6.34 -7.39 -20.52
CA GLN A 158 -6.18 -8.17 -21.75
C GLN A 158 -5.18 -9.32 -21.58
N LEU A 159 -4.03 -9.05 -20.95
CA LEU A 159 -3.01 -10.08 -20.67
C LEU A 159 -3.56 -11.25 -19.82
N ASN A 160 -4.43 -10.94 -18.86
CA ASN A 160 -5.09 -11.98 -18.06
C ASN A 160 -6.08 -12.81 -18.89
N LYS A 161 -6.82 -12.20 -19.82
CA LYS A 161 -7.69 -12.92 -20.75
C LYS A 161 -6.89 -13.82 -21.69
N ASP A 162 -5.81 -13.27 -22.24
CA ASP A 162 -4.92 -14.01 -23.15
C ASP A 162 -4.25 -15.19 -22.43
N TYR A 163 -3.84 -15.02 -21.18
CA TYR A 163 -3.31 -16.12 -20.36
C TYR A 163 -4.35 -17.22 -20.13
N LYS A 164 -5.60 -16.85 -19.85
CA LYS A 164 -6.69 -17.81 -19.68
C LYS A 164 -6.91 -18.62 -20.97
N SER A 165 -7.02 -17.96 -22.11
CA SER A 165 -7.14 -18.63 -23.42
C SER A 165 -5.93 -19.52 -23.72
N TYR A 166 -4.71 -19.03 -23.42
CA TYR A 166 -3.48 -19.81 -23.61
C TYR A 166 -3.50 -21.13 -22.83
N VAL A 167 -3.98 -21.13 -21.60
CA VAL A 167 -4.09 -22.34 -20.76
C VAL A 167 -5.14 -23.28 -21.33
N GLU A 168 -6.33 -22.78 -21.70
CA GLU A 168 -7.45 -23.56 -22.23
C GLU A 168 -7.11 -24.18 -23.60
N ASP A 169 -6.59 -23.39 -24.54
CA ASP A 169 -6.28 -23.81 -25.92
C ASP A 169 -5.15 -24.86 -26.00
N ASN A 170 -4.24 -24.83 -25.05
CA ASN A 170 -3.14 -25.79 -24.98
C ASN A 170 -3.44 -27.01 -24.08
N GLY A 171 -4.65 -27.12 -23.54
CA GLY A 171 -5.03 -28.24 -22.64
C GLY A 171 -4.16 -28.32 -21.38
N ARG A 172 -3.63 -27.18 -20.93
CA ARG A 172 -2.71 -27.10 -19.79
C ARG A 172 -3.46 -26.79 -18.51
N ASN A 173 -2.85 -27.07 -17.38
CA ASN A 173 -3.38 -26.69 -16.07
C ASN A 173 -2.79 -25.35 -15.63
N TYR A 174 -3.56 -24.60 -14.82
CA TYR A 174 -3.07 -23.39 -14.15
C TYR A 174 -1.98 -23.79 -13.14
N CYS A 175 -0.73 -23.48 -13.43
CA CYS A 175 0.40 -23.68 -12.53
C CYS A 175 1.46 -22.59 -12.73
N ALA A 176 2.42 -22.52 -11.81
CA ALA A 176 3.44 -21.48 -11.81
C ALA A 176 4.31 -21.53 -13.08
N GLU A 177 4.68 -22.70 -13.53
CA GLU A 177 5.55 -22.91 -14.70
C GLU A 177 4.88 -22.45 -15.99
N VAL A 178 3.59 -22.76 -16.17
CA VAL A 178 2.82 -22.33 -17.35
C VAL A 178 2.64 -20.82 -17.34
N LYS A 179 2.42 -20.23 -16.17
CA LYS A 179 2.32 -18.78 -16.04
C LYS A 179 3.64 -18.09 -16.34
N GLU A 180 4.74 -18.62 -15.85
CA GLU A 180 6.08 -18.08 -16.11
C GLU A 180 6.43 -18.15 -17.59
N GLU A 181 6.17 -19.28 -18.26
CA GLU A 181 6.37 -19.45 -19.71
C GLU A 181 5.57 -18.40 -20.51
N PHE A 182 4.28 -18.25 -20.20
CA PHE A 182 3.42 -17.27 -20.84
C PHE A 182 3.93 -15.84 -20.63
N MET A 183 4.23 -15.47 -19.38
CA MET A 183 4.69 -14.12 -19.04
C MET A 183 6.05 -13.79 -19.68
N ASN A 184 6.98 -14.74 -19.74
CA ASN A 184 8.28 -14.55 -20.40
C ASN A 184 8.13 -14.30 -21.90
N LYS A 185 7.06 -14.83 -22.54
CA LYS A 185 6.83 -14.69 -23.97
C LYS A 185 6.02 -13.46 -24.34
N TYR A 186 5.02 -13.10 -23.54
CA TYR A 186 3.99 -12.13 -23.92
C TYR A 186 3.95 -10.85 -23.07
N LEU A 187 4.62 -10.82 -21.89
CA LEU A 187 4.58 -9.66 -21.02
C LEU A 187 5.45 -8.53 -21.56
N ASP A 188 4.82 -7.42 -21.96
CA ASP A 188 5.50 -6.13 -22.09
C ASP A 188 5.51 -5.41 -20.72
N LYS A 189 6.69 -5.45 -20.07
CA LYS A 189 6.86 -4.83 -18.75
C LYS A 189 6.61 -3.32 -18.78
N LYS A 190 6.95 -2.64 -19.87
CA LYS A 190 6.79 -1.19 -19.96
C LYS A 190 5.32 -0.80 -19.97
N GLN A 191 4.50 -1.49 -20.77
CA GLN A 191 3.07 -1.27 -20.78
C GLN A 191 2.40 -1.74 -19.47
N CYS A 192 2.78 -2.92 -18.98
CA CYS A 192 2.19 -3.51 -17.78
C CYS A 192 2.39 -2.66 -16.50
N PHE A 193 3.47 -1.90 -16.42
CA PHE A 193 3.86 -1.14 -15.23
C PHE A 193 3.91 0.37 -15.49
N GLU A 194 3.23 0.86 -16.52
CA GLU A 194 3.14 2.29 -16.79
C GLU A 194 2.41 3.00 -15.63
N PRO A 195 3.07 3.94 -14.94
CA PRO A 195 2.43 4.65 -13.83
C PRO A 195 1.41 5.67 -14.33
N ASP A 196 0.42 6.00 -13.49
CA ASP A 196 -0.51 7.11 -13.72
C ASP A 196 0.27 8.44 -13.68
N PRO A 197 0.41 9.15 -14.82
CA PRO A 197 1.24 10.34 -14.88
C PRO A 197 0.70 11.48 -14.01
N ILE A 198 -0.63 11.60 -13.87
CA ILE A 198 -1.26 12.66 -13.07
C ILE A 198 -0.99 12.41 -11.57
N LEU A 199 -1.15 11.17 -11.11
CA LEU A 199 -0.85 10.84 -9.72
C LEU A 199 0.65 11.00 -9.43
N MET A 200 1.52 10.57 -10.34
CA MET A 200 2.97 10.71 -10.16
C MET A 200 3.40 12.18 -10.10
N GLU A 201 2.85 13.06 -10.92
CA GLU A 201 3.12 14.50 -10.86
C GLU A 201 2.70 15.09 -9.51
N ARG A 202 1.54 14.72 -8.98
CA ARG A 202 1.08 15.17 -7.65
C ARG A 202 2.00 14.67 -6.54
N ILE A 203 2.44 13.42 -6.60
CA ILE A 203 3.38 12.84 -5.63
C ILE A 203 4.71 13.58 -5.66
N LEU A 204 5.28 13.79 -6.85
CA LEU A 204 6.55 14.53 -7.01
C LEU A 204 6.44 15.95 -6.50
N LYS A 205 5.37 16.66 -6.84
CA LYS A 205 5.11 18.02 -6.33
C LYS A 205 5.04 18.07 -4.80
N MET A 206 4.40 17.07 -4.18
CA MET A 206 4.37 16.97 -2.71
C MET A 206 5.78 16.76 -2.16
N PHE A 207 6.54 15.81 -2.71
CA PHE A 207 7.92 15.56 -2.29
C PHE A 207 8.77 16.82 -2.40
N ASP A 208 8.73 17.53 -3.53
CA ASP A 208 9.46 18.80 -3.73
C ASP A 208 9.06 19.84 -2.69
N THR A 209 7.76 19.96 -2.38
CA THR A 209 7.26 20.95 -1.41
C THR A 209 7.82 20.73 -0.01
N TYR A 210 8.01 19.48 0.41
CA TYR A 210 8.44 19.14 1.77
C TYR A 210 9.92 18.80 1.90
N CYS A 211 10.62 18.51 0.79
CA CYS A 211 12.05 18.23 0.80
C CYS A 211 12.92 19.49 0.77
N VAL A 212 12.39 20.62 0.30
CA VAL A 212 13.14 21.91 0.20
C VAL A 212 13.05 22.73 1.49
N LYS A 213 12.21 22.32 2.43
CA LYS A 213 12.09 22.94 3.77
C LYS A 213 13.00 22.19 4.75
#